data_d072a63761821383b4479412e8be9ad3
#
_entry.id   d072a63761821383b4479412e8be9ad3
#
_cell.length_a   1.000
_cell.length_b   1.000
_cell.length_c   1.000
_cell.angle_alpha   90.00
_cell.angle_beta   90.00
_cell.angle_gamma   90.00
#
_symmetry.space_group_name_H-M   'P 1'
#
loop_
_entity.id
_entity.type
_entity.pdbx_description
1 polymer ?
#
loop_
_entity_poly.entity_id
_entity_poly.type
_entity_poly.pdbx_seq_one_letter_code
_entity_poly.pdbx_strand_id
1 'polypeptide(L)'
;MSFVPYVIEQNSRGERSYDIYSRLLKDRIIFLGEEVNETTASLVVAQLLFLESEDPGKDIHLYINSPGGMVTAGLAIYDTMQYIKCDVSTTCIGLAASMGAFLLAGGTKGKRFALPNAEIMIHQPSGGARGQATEIQIAAENILKTKQRLNRILAENTGKSIEEVAADTERDNYMTAEEAVAYGLVDSVIKDHH
;
A
#
# COMPACT_ATOMS: atom_id res chain seq x y z
N MET A 1 -3.10 22.69 8.01
CA MET A 1 -2.21 22.53 6.82
C MET A 1 -0.82 22.21 7.34
N SER A 2 -0.31 21.01 7.04
CA SER A 2 1.08 20.69 7.37
C SER A 2 1.99 21.49 6.43
N PHE A 3 3.02 22.13 7.00
CA PHE A 3 4.01 22.86 6.22
C PHE A 3 4.92 21.84 5.52
N VAL A 4 4.91 21.82 4.18
CA VAL A 4 5.79 20.97 3.39
C VAL A 4 7.09 21.72 3.15
N PRO A 5 8.24 21.22 3.62
CA PRO A 5 9.53 21.88 3.44
C PRO A 5 9.99 21.85 1.99
N TYR A 6 10.74 22.89 1.60
CA TYR A 6 11.37 22.98 0.29
C TYR A 6 12.87 22.73 0.40
N VAL A 7 13.43 22.09 -0.62
CA VAL A 7 14.87 21.86 -0.79
C VAL A 7 15.36 22.54 -2.06
N ILE A 8 16.57 23.09 -2.01
CA ILE A 8 17.21 23.76 -3.15
C ILE A 8 18.36 22.87 -3.63
N GLU A 9 18.30 22.46 -4.90
CA GLU A 9 19.40 21.78 -5.57
C GLU A 9 20.19 22.78 -6.43
N GLN A 10 21.49 22.82 -6.26
CA GLN A 10 22.40 23.57 -7.13
C GLN A 10 23.06 22.61 -8.12
N ASN A 11 22.99 22.94 -9.41
CA ASN A 11 23.72 22.21 -10.45
C ASN A 11 24.37 23.20 -11.44
N SER A 12 25.10 22.69 -12.42
CA SER A 12 25.79 23.51 -13.43
C SER A 12 24.84 24.39 -14.29
N ARG A 13 23.53 24.18 -14.22
CA ARG A 13 22.48 24.92 -14.95
C ARG A 13 21.72 25.92 -14.06
N GLY A 14 22.11 26.05 -12.77
CA GLY A 14 21.48 26.96 -11.81
C GLY A 14 20.84 26.26 -10.63
N GLU A 15 20.04 27.00 -9.88
CA GLU A 15 19.30 26.55 -8.71
C GLU A 15 17.89 26.10 -9.10
N ARG A 16 17.43 24.98 -8.51
CA ARG A 16 16.06 24.50 -8.60
C ARG A 16 15.49 24.23 -7.23
N SER A 17 14.30 24.76 -6.95
CA SER A 17 13.57 24.50 -5.72
C SER A 17 12.54 23.40 -5.95
N TYR A 18 12.45 22.44 -5.01
CA TYR A 18 11.48 21.38 -4.98
C TYR A 18 10.85 21.33 -3.59
N ASP A 19 9.56 21.01 -3.49
CA ASP A 19 9.06 20.48 -2.23
C ASP A 19 9.67 19.09 -1.97
N ILE A 20 9.68 18.66 -0.69
CA ILE A 20 10.38 17.43 -0.32
C ILE A 20 9.84 16.19 -1.05
N TYR A 21 8.53 16.10 -1.28
CA TYR A 21 7.94 14.94 -1.96
C TYR A 21 8.29 14.92 -3.44
N SER A 22 8.24 16.06 -4.12
CA SER A 22 8.69 16.19 -5.50
C SER A 22 10.19 15.87 -5.66
N ARG A 23 11.00 16.22 -4.65
CA ARG A 23 12.43 15.86 -4.66
C ARG A 23 12.64 14.35 -4.51
N LEU A 24 11.93 13.72 -3.60
CA LEU A 24 12.01 12.27 -3.38
C LEU A 24 11.45 11.48 -4.58
N LEU A 25 10.43 12.00 -5.25
CA LEU A 25 9.89 11.40 -6.48
C LEU A 25 10.93 11.28 -7.59
N LYS A 26 11.89 12.20 -7.69
CA LYS A 26 13.03 12.08 -8.62
C LYS A 26 13.90 10.85 -8.34
N ASP A 27 13.96 10.42 -7.10
CA ASP A 27 14.64 9.19 -6.68
C ASP A 27 13.69 7.98 -6.68
N ARG A 28 12.53 8.12 -7.34
CA ARG A 28 11.49 7.09 -7.51
C ARG A 28 10.85 6.65 -6.21
N ILE A 29 10.80 7.55 -5.23
CA ILE A 29 10.22 7.32 -3.91
C ILE A 29 8.83 7.95 -3.84
N ILE A 30 7.84 7.15 -3.48
CA ILE A 30 6.45 7.56 -3.24
C ILE A 30 6.11 7.30 -1.77
N PHE A 31 5.39 8.23 -1.13
CA PHE A 31 4.86 8.04 0.22
C PHE A 31 3.34 7.89 0.22
N LEU A 32 2.87 6.83 0.87
CA LEU A 32 1.50 6.68 1.33
C LEU A 32 1.49 6.85 2.86
N GLY A 33 1.43 8.11 3.31
CA GLY A 33 1.58 8.51 4.71
C GLY A 33 0.26 8.88 5.41
N GLU A 34 -0.89 8.54 4.83
CA GLU A 34 -2.20 8.91 5.33
C GLU A 34 -3.26 7.86 4.97
N GLU A 35 -4.53 8.14 5.27
CA GLU A 35 -5.65 7.29 4.93
C GLU A 35 -5.79 7.11 3.41
N VAL A 36 -6.11 5.88 3.00
CA VAL A 36 -6.40 5.54 1.59
C VAL A 36 -7.80 6.04 1.23
N ASN A 37 -7.85 7.05 0.37
CA ASN A 37 -9.09 7.65 -0.16
C ASN A 37 -8.93 7.95 -1.66
N GLU A 38 -9.94 8.52 -2.28
CA GLU A 38 -9.93 8.82 -3.72
C GLU A 38 -8.80 9.78 -4.12
N THR A 39 -8.51 10.78 -3.28
CA THR A 39 -7.46 11.77 -3.54
C THR A 39 -6.07 11.15 -3.43
N THR A 40 -5.79 10.44 -2.32
CA THR A 40 -4.49 9.80 -2.11
C THR A 40 -4.23 8.71 -3.14
N ALA A 41 -5.26 7.93 -3.52
CA ALA A 41 -5.14 6.93 -4.56
C ALA A 41 -4.83 7.55 -5.93
N SER A 42 -5.53 8.62 -6.31
CA SER A 42 -5.28 9.31 -7.57
C SER A 42 -3.85 9.86 -7.64
N LEU A 43 -3.33 10.40 -6.53
CA LEU A 43 -1.96 10.90 -6.47
C LEU A 43 -0.92 9.79 -6.59
N VAL A 44 -1.11 8.66 -5.87
CA VAL A 44 -0.18 7.52 -5.95
C VAL A 44 -0.21 6.90 -7.35
N VAL A 45 -1.38 6.68 -7.92
CA VAL A 45 -1.56 6.16 -9.28
C VAL A 45 -0.86 7.06 -10.31
N ALA A 46 -1.06 8.38 -10.23
CA ALA A 46 -0.40 9.33 -11.15
C ALA A 46 1.14 9.27 -11.03
N GLN A 47 1.67 9.14 -9.82
CA GLN A 47 3.11 9.02 -9.58
C GLN A 47 3.66 7.69 -10.12
N LEU A 48 2.96 6.57 -9.94
CA LEU A 48 3.34 5.27 -10.49
C LEU A 48 3.43 5.32 -12.02
N LEU A 49 2.39 5.84 -12.68
CA LEU A 49 2.36 5.99 -14.15
C LEU A 49 3.42 6.95 -14.68
N PHE A 50 3.66 8.06 -13.97
CA PHE A 50 4.73 8.99 -14.31
C PHE A 50 6.10 8.33 -14.25
N LEU A 51 6.42 7.62 -13.16
CA LEU A 51 7.70 6.96 -12.98
C LEU A 51 7.91 5.80 -13.99
N GLU A 52 6.85 5.08 -14.34
CA GLU A 52 6.93 4.09 -15.42
C GLU A 52 7.28 4.76 -16.76
N SER A 53 6.68 5.90 -17.08
CA SER A 53 6.95 6.62 -18.33
C SER A 53 8.38 7.15 -18.41
N GLU A 54 9.00 7.49 -17.27
CA GLU A 54 10.39 7.97 -17.20
C GLU A 54 11.41 6.84 -17.41
N ASP A 55 11.23 5.71 -16.75
CA ASP A 55 12.11 4.54 -16.89
C ASP A 55 11.40 3.26 -16.41
N PRO A 56 10.86 2.45 -17.32
CA PRO A 56 10.14 1.22 -16.96
C PRO A 56 11.04 0.10 -16.44
N GLY A 57 12.37 0.22 -16.54
CA GLY A 57 13.32 -0.79 -16.08
C GLY A 57 13.85 -0.59 -14.66
N LYS A 58 13.44 0.50 -13.99
CA LYS A 58 13.86 0.79 -12.63
C LYS A 58 12.75 0.61 -11.63
N ASP A 59 13.11 0.12 -10.45
CA ASP A 59 12.20 -0.05 -9.33
C ASP A 59 11.55 1.28 -8.88
N ILE A 60 10.34 1.18 -8.37
CA ILE A 60 9.64 2.24 -7.66
C ILE A 60 9.58 1.86 -6.18
N HIS A 61 9.86 2.79 -5.28
CA HIS A 61 9.88 2.58 -3.85
C HIS A 61 8.64 3.22 -3.20
N LEU A 62 7.68 2.40 -2.78
CA LEU A 62 6.47 2.84 -2.08
C LEU A 62 6.64 2.66 -0.57
N TYR A 63 6.79 3.77 0.15
CA TYR A 63 6.81 3.79 1.61
C TYR A 63 5.39 3.95 2.17
N ILE A 64 5.02 3.08 3.11
CA ILE A 64 3.67 2.99 3.65
C ILE A 64 3.68 3.27 5.15
N ASN A 65 2.91 4.28 5.56
CA ASN A 65 2.53 4.57 6.94
C ASN A 65 1.06 4.97 6.95
N SER A 66 0.17 3.99 6.87
CA SER A 66 -1.25 4.22 6.61
C SER A 66 -2.14 3.31 7.47
N PRO A 67 -3.22 3.85 8.05
CA PRO A 67 -4.24 3.06 8.74
C PRO A 67 -5.13 2.26 7.77
N GLY A 68 -4.92 2.37 6.47
CA GLY A 68 -5.82 1.84 5.45
C GLY A 68 -6.88 2.84 5.03
N GLY A 69 -8.07 2.36 4.66
CA GLY A 69 -9.17 3.22 4.24
C GLY A 69 -10.04 2.58 3.16
N MET A 70 -10.45 3.36 2.17
CA MET A 70 -11.40 2.95 1.13
C MET A 70 -10.86 1.82 0.26
N VAL A 71 -11.58 0.69 0.24
CA VAL A 71 -11.17 -0.51 -0.51
C VAL A 71 -11.04 -0.25 -2.02
N THR A 72 -11.99 0.46 -2.62
CA THR A 72 -11.94 0.75 -4.06
C THR A 72 -10.76 1.63 -4.44
N ALA A 73 -10.41 2.59 -3.61
CA ALA A 73 -9.24 3.44 -3.78
C ALA A 73 -7.93 2.63 -3.62
N GLY A 74 -7.87 1.74 -2.63
CA GLY A 74 -6.73 0.85 -2.44
C GLY A 74 -6.55 -0.14 -3.59
N LEU A 75 -7.65 -0.70 -4.12
CA LEU A 75 -7.58 -1.57 -5.30
C LEU A 75 -7.12 -0.83 -6.56
N ALA A 76 -7.44 0.46 -6.72
CA ALA A 76 -6.92 1.25 -7.84
C ALA A 76 -5.38 1.39 -7.77
N ILE A 77 -4.83 1.60 -6.56
CA ILE A 77 -3.37 1.60 -6.38
C ILE A 77 -2.80 0.21 -6.67
N TYR A 78 -3.37 -0.84 -6.06
CA TYR A 78 -2.91 -2.21 -6.23
C TYR A 78 -2.89 -2.64 -7.69
N ASP A 79 -3.99 -2.46 -8.41
CA ASP A 79 -4.10 -2.84 -9.82
C ASP A 79 -3.08 -2.06 -10.67
N THR A 80 -2.82 -0.79 -10.36
CA THR A 80 -1.78 0.01 -11.04
C THR A 80 -0.38 -0.55 -10.74
N MET A 81 -0.07 -0.92 -9.49
CA MET A 81 1.20 -1.55 -9.14
C MET A 81 1.43 -2.85 -9.93
N GLN A 82 0.36 -3.64 -10.17
CA GLN A 82 0.45 -4.88 -10.95
C GLN A 82 0.47 -4.64 -12.47
N TYR A 83 -0.10 -3.53 -12.94
CA TYR A 83 -0.22 -3.20 -14.36
C TYR A 83 1.07 -2.65 -14.96
N ILE A 84 1.80 -1.81 -14.21
CA ILE A 84 3.03 -1.17 -14.69
C ILE A 84 4.17 -2.19 -14.84
N LYS A 85 5.15 -1.86 -15.68
CA LYS A 85 6.31 -2.75 -15.94
C LYS A 85 7.39 -2.67 -14.86
N CYS A 86 7.42 -1.57 -14.11
CA CYS A 86 8.36 -1.39 -13.01
C CYS A 86 8.05 -2.36 -11.87
N ASP A 87 9.07 -2.95 -11.25
CA ASP A 87 8.91 -3.56 -9.95
C ASP A 87 8.58 -2.49 -8.91
N VAL A 88 7.60 -2.76 -8.06
CA VAL A 88 7.24 -1.88 -6.95
C VAL A 88 7.72 -2.50 -5.64
N SER A 89 8.78 -1.92 -5.10
CA SER A 89 9.24 -2.22 -3.75
C SER A 89 8.35 -1.53 -2.73
N THR A 90 7.86 -2.26 -1.74
CA THR A 90 7.03 -1.71 -0.66
C THR A 90 7.76 -1.77 0.68
N THR A 91 7.66 -0.72 1.48
CA THR A 91 8.31 -0.67 2.80
C THR A 91 7.34 -0.09 3.83
N CYS A 92 7.03 -0.86 4.86
CA CYS A 92 6.27 -0.36 6.02
C CYS A 92 7.17 0.45 6.94
N ILE A 93 6.77 1.70 7.20
CA ILE A 93 7.38 2.60 8.19
C ILE A 93 6.29 3.01 9.21
N GLY A 94 6.41 2.57 10.46
CA GLY A 94 5.40 2.82 11.49
C GLY A 94 4.22 1.85 11.40
N LEU A 95 3.19 2.16 10.61
CA LEU A 95 1.97 1.35 10.54
C LEU A 95 1.56 1.04 9.10
N ALA A 96 1.25 -0.21 8.83
CA ALA A 96 0.49 -0.61 7.64
C ALA A 96 -0.72 -1.43 8.07
N ALA A 97 -1.91 -0.80 8.11
CA ALA A 97 -3.13 -1.46 8.55
C ALA A 97 -4.16 -1.57 7.42
N SER A 98 -4.97 -2.64 7.43
CA SER A 98 -6.10 -2.81 6.51
C SER A 98 -5.65 -2.70 5.04
N MET A 99 -6.19 -1.74 4.27
CA MET A 99 -5.73 -1.50 2.89
C MET A 99 -4.24 -1.12 2.82
N GLY A 100 -3.64 -0.55 3.87
CA GLY A 100 -2.19 -0.32 3.94
C GLY A 100 -1.38 -1.62 3.96
N ALA A 101 -1.80 -2.61 4.76
CA ALA A 101 -1.19 -3.94 4.79
C ALA A 101 -1.42 -4.70 3.47
N PHE A 102 -2.58 -4.53 2.86
CA PHE A 102 -2.91 -5.11 1.56
C PHE A 102 -1.97 -4.60 0.46
N LEU A 103 -1.73 -3.28 0.41
CA LEU A 103 -0.80 -2.66 -0.53
C LEU A 103 0.66 -3.06 -0.25
N LEU A 104 1.04 -3.16 1.03
CA LEU A 104 2.36 -3.64 1.45
C LEU A 104 2.63 -5.04 0.90
N ALA A 105 1.69 -5.97 1.10
CA ALA A 105 1.78 -7.34 0.61
C ALA A 105 1.72 -7.43 -0.92
N GLY A 106 1.15 -6.40 -1.59
CA GLY A 106 1.04 -6.29 -3.04
C GLY A 106 2.31 -5.85 -3.78
N GLY A 107 3.39 -5.55 -3.06
CA GLY A 107 4.69 -5.26 -3.67
C GLY A 107 5.28 -6.46 -4.41
N THR A 108 6.28 -6.20 -5.24
CA THR A 108 7.01 -7.25 -5.96
C THR A 108 7.65 -8.23 -4.99
N LYS A 109 7.44 -9.54 -5.18
CA LYS A 109 8.02 -10.58 -4.32
C LYS A 109 9.55 -10.45 -4.23
N GLY A 110 10.08 -10.55 -3.01
CA GLY A 110 11.48 -10.31 -2.70
C GLY A 110 11.83 -8.83 -2.46
N LYS A 111 10.87 -7.91 -2.67
CA LYS A 111 11.05 -6.45 -2.53
C LYS A 111 10.02 -5.82 -1.58
N ARG A 112 9.47 -6.61 -0.64
CA ARG A 112 8.50 -6.16 0.37
C ARG A 112 9.18 -6.14 1.73
N PHE A 113 9.17 -5.00 2.38
CA PHE A 113 9.98 -4.75 3.56
C PHE A 113 9.18 -4.13 4.71
N ALA A 114 9.69 -4.29 5.93
CA ALA A 114 9.24 -3.56 7.10
C ALA A 114 10.46 -3.06 7.90
N LEU A 115 10.33 -1.89 8.54
CA LEU A 115 11.30 -1.45 9.54
C LEU A 115 11.08 -2.21 10.86
N PRO A 116 12.08 -2.33 11.75
CA PRO A 116 12.03 -3.23 12.91
C PRO A 116 10.89 -2.96 13.89
N ASN A 117 10.43 -1.73 14.01
CA ASN A 117 9.35 -1.34 14.91
C ASN A 117 8.03 -1.07 14.17
N ALA A 118 7.93 -1.49 12.91
CA ALA A 118 6.70 -1.36 12.16
C ALA A 118 5.66 -2.36 12.65
N GLU A 119 4.40 -1.93 12.66
CA GLU A 119 3.23 -2.75 12.97
C GLU A 119 2.41 -2.97 11.70
N ILE A 120 1.99 -4.19 11.48
CA ILE A 120 1.17 -4.58 10.33
C ILE A 120 -0.13 -5.17 10.85
N MET A 121 -1.28 -4.73 10.30
CA MET A 121 -2.59 -5.24 10.71
C MET A 121 -3.43 -5.62 9.51
N ILE A 122 -3.95 -6.83 9.53
CA ILE A 122 -4.91 -7.34 8.55
C ILE A 122 -6.27 -7.59 9.19
N HIS A 123 -7.34 -7.31 8.47
CA HIS A 123 -8.71 -7.61 8.85
C HIS A 123 -9.64 -7.63 7.62
N GLN A 124 -10.86 -8.13 7.82
CA GLN A 124 -11.89 -8.12 6.78
C GLN A 124 -12.37 -6.70 6.47
N PRO A 125 -12.91 -6.44 5.26
CA PRO A 125 -13.49 -5.14 4.93
C PRO A 125 -14.69 -4.86 5.85
N SER A 126 -14.80 -3.62 6.30
CA SER A 126 -15.96 -3.10 7.01
C SER A 126 -16.84 -2.27 6.07
N GLY A 127 -18.11 -2.20 6.38
CA GLY A 127 -19.06 -1.38 5.66
C GLY A 127 -20.43 -1.42 6.31
N GLY A 128 -21.33 -0.57 5.83
CA GLY A 128 -22.69 -0.51 6.29
C GLY A 128 -23.62 -0.06 5.17
N ALA A 129 -24.90 -0.35 5.32
CA ALA A 129 -25.94 0.11 4.42
C ALA A 129 -27.16 0.59 5.22
N ARG A 130 -27.84 1.58 4.68
CA ARG A 130 -29.09 2.11 5.19
C ARG A 130 -30.03 2.37 4.02
N GLY A 131 -31.27 1.94 4.12
CA GLY A 131 -32.24 2.11 3.06
C GLY A 131 -33.33 1.04 3.10
N GLN A 132 -33.91 0.76 1.97
CA GLN A 132 -34.91 -0.32 1.82
C GLN A 132 -34.26 -1.71 1.97
N ALA A 133 -35.03 -2.73 2.33
CA ALA A 133 -34.52 -4.09 2.56
C ALA A 133 -33.67 -4.62 1.40
N THR A 134 -34.11 -4.41 0.15
CA THR A 134 -33.41 -4.84 -1.05
C THR A 134 -32.05 -4.11 -1.21
N GLU A 135 -31.99 -2.82 -0.90
CA GLU A 135 -30.73 -2.05 -0.96
C GLU A 135 -29.71 -2.54 0.06
N ILE A 136 -30.18 -2.86 1.28
CA ILE A 136 -29.34 -3.43 2.35
C ILE A 136 -28.81 -4.81 1.91
N GLN A 137 -29.66 -5.64 1.30
CA GLN A 137 -29.23 -6.95 0.79
C GLN A 137 -28.16 -6.81 -0.29
N ILE A 138 -28.36 -5.93 -1.28
CA ILE A 138 -27.37 -5.68 -2.35
C ILE A 138 -26.03 -5.22 -1.77
N ALA A 139 -26.06 -4.32 -0.79
CA ALA A 139 -24.85 -3.85 -0.15
C ALA A 139 -24.12 -4.97 0.63
N ALA A 140 -24.86 -5.81 1.36
CA ALA A 140 -24.31 -6.96 2.08
C ALA A 140 -23.67 -7.97 1.11
N GLU A 141 -24.33 -8.30 0.02
CA GLU A 141 -23.77 -9.18 -1.01
C GLU A 141 -22.49 -8.60 -1.64
N ASN A 142 -22.45 -7.29 -1.88
CA ASN A 142 -21.29 -6.63 -2.42
C ASN A 142 -20.08 -6.65 -1.46
N ILE A 143 -20.31 -6.44 -0.15
CA ILE A 143 -19.26 -6.54 0.88
C ILE A 143 -18.71 -7.97 0.94
N LEU A 144 -19.56 -8.99 0.90
CA LEU A 144 -19.12 -10.38 0.90
C LEU A 144 -18.27 -10.72 -0.35
N LYS A 145 -18.66 -10.25 -1.54
CA LYS A 145 -17.86 -10.40 -2.76
C LYS A 145 -16.49 -9.70 -2.63
N THR A 146 -16.49 -8.51 -2.03
CA THR A 146 -15.27 -7.76 -1.77
C THR A 146 -14.35 -8.50 -0.81
N LYS A 147 -14.88 -9.02 0.32
CA LYS A 147 -14.14 -9.85 1.28
C LYS A 147 -13.47 -11.04 0.57
N GLN A 148 -14.22 -11.79 -0.24
CA GLN A 148 -13.68 -12.93 -0.98
C GLN A 148 -12.56 -12.53 -1.93
N ARG A 149 -12.70 -11.40 -2.64
CA ARG A 149 -11.67 -10.88 -3.55
C ARG A 149 -10.40 -10.53 -2.81
N LEU A 150 -10.51 -9.78 -1.71
CA LEU A 150 -9.35 -9.37 -0.91
C LEU A 150 -8.63 -10.57 -0.30
N ASN A 151 -9.37 -11.54 0.25
CA ASN A 151 -8.77 -12.76 0.82
C ASN A 151 -8.03 -13.57 -0.24
N ARG A 152 -8.56 -13.71 -1.45
CA ARG A 152 -7.88 -14.40 -2.54
C ARG A 152 -6.58 -13.72 -2.92
N ILE A 153 -6.59 -12.41 -3.14
CA ILE A 153 -5.39 -11.64 -3.50
C ILE A 153 -4.34 -11.71 -2.37
N LEU A 154 -4.78 -11.60 -1.12
CA LEU A 154 -3.87 -11.69 0.02
C LEU A 154 -3.28 -13.11 0.16
N ALA A 155 -4.04 -14.15 -0.10
CA ALA A 155 -3.56 -15.54 -0.15
C ALA A 155 -2.49 -15.74 -1.24
N GLU A 156 -2.73 -15.21 -2.45
CA GLU A 156 -1.77 -15.23 -3.55
C GLU A 156 -0.46 -14.51 -3.19
N ASN A 157 -0.55 -13.36 -2.52
CA ASN A 157 0.62 -12.56 -2.13
C ASN A 157 1.40 -13.16 -0.96
N THR A 158 0.73 -13.81 -0.02
CA THR A 158 1.37 -14.40 1.18
C THR A 158 1.79 -15.86 1.00
N GLY A 159 1.21 -16.56 0.05
CA GLY A 159 1.42 -17.99 -0.15
C GLY A 159 0.61 -18.88 0.81
N LYS A 160 -0.33 -18.28 1.56
CA LYS A 160 -1.26 -19.01 2.44
C LYS A 160 -2.49 -19.51 1.68
N SER A 161 -3.23 -20.43 2.29
CA SER A 161 -4.53 -20.82 1.76
C SER A 161 -5.58 -19.70 1.96
N ILE A 162 -6.60 -19.70 1.13
CA ILE A 162 -7.71 -18.71 1.24
C ILE A 162 -8.43 -18.89 2.58
N GLU A 163 -8.54 -20.13 3.07
CA GLU A 163 -9.19 -20.49 4.33
C GLU A 163 -8.41 -19.94 5.54
N GLU A 164 -7.07 -20.05 5.54
CA GLU A 164 -6.21 -19.44 6.57
C GLU A 164 -6.36 -17.92 6.57
N VAL A 165 -6.23 -17.28 5.42
CA VAL A 165 -6.39 -15.82 5.31
C VAL A 165 -7.79 -15.39 5.75
N ALA A 166 -8.84 -16.13 5.40
CA ALA A 166 -10.22 -15.82 5.81
C ALA A 166 -10.40 -15.91 7.33
N ALA A 167 -9.76 -16.88 8.00
CA ALA A 167 -9.79 -17.02 9.45
C ALA A 167 -8.96 -15.91 10.13
N ASP A 168 -7.76 -15.62 9.63
CA ASP A 168 -6.83 -14.66 10.20
C ASP A 168 -7.28 -13.19 10.03
N THR A 169 -8.11 -12.92 9.01
CA THR A 169 -8.68 -11.59 8.76
C THR A 169 -10.07 -11.40 9.35
N GLU A 170 -10.64 -12.38 10.05
CA GLU A 170 -12.01 -12.29 10.60
C GLU A 170 -12.11 -11.18 11.66
N ARG A 171 -11.04 -10.88 12.37
CA ARG A 171 -10.87 -9.77 13.31
C ARG A 171 -9.52 -9.11 13.10
N ASP A 172 -9.30 -7.97 13.76
CA ASP A 172 -8.02 -7.27 13.72
C ASP A 172 -6.89 -8.21 14.18
N ASN A 173 -5.96 -8.45 13.27
CA ASN A 173 -4.81 -9.32 13.48
C ASN A 173 -3.54 -8.47 13.33
N TYR A 174 -2.98 -8.06 14.46
CA TYR A 174 -1.78 -7.23 14.55
C TYR A 174 -0.53 -8.10 14.56
N MET A 175 0.47 -7.70 13.80
CA MET A 175 1.75 -8.39 13.64
C MET A 175 2.91 -7.40 13.78
N THR A 176 3.95 -7.83 14.49
CA THR A 176 5.28 -7.22 14.42
C THR A 176 5.87 -7.40 13.02
N ALA A 177 6.97 -6.69 12.74
CA ALA A 177 7.67 -6.83 11.46
C ALA A 177 8.13 -8.29 11.21
N GLU A 178 8.64 -8.98 12.24
CA GLU A 178 9.08 -10.38 12.15
C GLU A 178 7.92 -11.35 11.94
N GLU A 179 6.79 -11.14 12.62
CA GLU A 179 5.58 -11.94 12.42
C GLU A 179 5.01 -11.76 11.02
N ALA A 180 5.08 -10.53 10.47
CA ALA A 180 4.65 -10.24 9.10
C ALA A 180 5.54 -10.93 8.04
N VAL A 181 6.84 -11.09 8.31
CA VAL A 181 7.73 -11.93 7.48
C VAL A 181 7.30 -13.39 7.56
N ALA A 182 7.09 -13.93 8.77
CA ALA A 182 6.67 -15.32 8.96
C ALA A 182 5.31 -15.60 8.32
N TYR A 183 4.41 -14.62 8.32
CA TYR A 183 3.11 -14.70 7.65
C TYR A 183 3.21 -14.65 6.13
N GLY A 184 4.22 -13.96 5.58
CA GLY A 184 4.42 -13.76 4.13
C GLY A 184 3.88 -12.43 3.60
N LEU A 185 3.50 -11.49 4.48
CA LEU A 185 3.08 -10.13 4.09
C LEU A 185 4.24 -9.30 3.58
N VAL A 186 5.43 -9.51 4.14
CA VAL A 186 6.69 -8.90 3.72
C VAL A 186 7.78 -9.97 3.57
N ASP A 187 8.85 -9.64 2.88
CA ASP A 187 9.94 -10.59 2.58
C ASP A 187 11.07 -10.50 3.60
N SER A 188 11.32 -9.31 4.17
CA SER A 188 12.34 -9.15 5.22
C SER A 188 12.16 -7.87 6.04
N VAL A 189 12.82 -7.86 7.22
CA VAL A 189 12.96 -6.67 8.07
C VAL A 189 14.28 -5.99 7.75
N ILE A 190 14.23 -4.69 7.40
CA ILE A 190 15.43 -3.88 7.13
C ILE A 190 15.86 -3.20 8.43
N LYS A 191 17.02 -3.60 8.96
CA LYS A 191 17.60 -3.00 10.18
C LYS A 191 18.55 -1.84 9.88
N ASP A 192 19.27 -1.93 8.77
CA ASP A 192 20.26 -0.95 8.36
C ASP A 192 20.12 -0.64 6.87
N HIS A 193 20.38 0.61 6.51
CA HIS A 193 20.43 1.05 5.12
C HIS A 193 21.90 0.98 4.66
N HIS A 194 22.21 -0.07 3.88
CA HIS A 194 23.55 -0.23 3.29
C HIS A 194 23.61 0.36 1.90
#